data_a0c36dfc0ec06d4181487d2c95c06e99
#
_entry.id   a0c36dfc0ec06d4181487d2c95c06e99
#
_cell.length_a   1.000
_cell.length_b   1.000
_cell.length_c   1.000
_cell.angle_alpha   90.00
_cell.angle_beta   90.00
_cell.angle_gamma   90.00
#
_symmetry.space_group_name_H-M   'P 1'
#
loop_
_entity.id
_entity.type
_entity.pdbx_description
1 polymer ?
#
loop_
_entity_poly.entity_id
_entity_poly.type
_entity_poly.pdbx_seq_one_letter_code
_entity_poly.pdbx_strand_id
1 'polypeptide(L)'
;YSSRRQRQMCIRDSDLEKLQDRLPAFDNEKAKKIIENEIGSKSYNNISSLSEPIAAASIAQVHFAKIKIDGDEKNVAIKILRPNIHTLVNEELDALMFLAFLIESVFKKTKRLKLVEVINLLKEITNVEMDLRFEAAAAGELRENTINDNGIKVPKIYWNYTSKRILTLDKI
;
A
#
# COMPACT_ATOMS: atom_id res chain seq x y z
N TYR A 1 5.24 -32.44 26.17
CA TYR A 1 4.09 -31.52 25.86
C TYR A 1 4.50 -30.27 25.10
N SER A 2 5.75 -29.84 25.18
CA SER A 2 6.30 -28.64 24.52
C SER A 2 6.46 -28.84 23.00
N SER A 3 6.88 -30.01 22.53
CA SER A 3 7.22 -30.23 21.11
C SER A 3 6.01 -30.26 20.15
N ARG A 4 4.81 -30.64 20.64
CA ARG A 4 3.58 -30.64 19.79
C ARG A 4 3.04 -29.22 19.56
N ARG A 5 3.12 -28.32 20.55
CA ARG A 5 2.71 -26.90 20.39
C ARG A 5 3.65 -26.16 19.44
N GLN A 6 4.96 -26.41 19.56
CA GLN A 6 5.95 -25.82 18.65
C GLN A 6 5.74 -26.27 17.19
N ARG A 7 5.46 -27.56 16.93
CA ARG A 7 5.18 -28.06 15.59
C ARG A 7 3.90 -27.47 14.98
N GLN A 8 2.84 -27.29 15.78
CA GLN A 8 1.61 -26.65 15.29
C GLN A 8 1.77 -25.18 15.00
N MET A 9 2.62 -24.46 15.77
CA MET A 9 2.94 -23.06 15.50
C MET A 9 3.79 -22.91 14.24
N CYS A 10 4.82 -23.75 14.04
CA CYS A 10 5.63 -23.76 12.83
C CYS A 10 4.84 -24.13 11.56
N ILE A 11 3.86 -25.02 11.65
CA ILE A 11 2.98 -25.35 10.50
C ILE A 11 2.07 -24.17 10.17
N ARG A 12 1.53 -23.45 11.16
CA ARG A 12 0.71 -22.26 10.94
C ARG A 12 1.53 -21.10 10.36
N ASP A 13 2.74 -20.89 10.86
CA ASP A 13 3.65 -19.85 10.35
C ASP A 13 4.04 -20.13 8.90
N SER A 14 4.36 -21.39 8.54
CA SER A 14 4.67 -21.78 7.17
C SER A 14 3.46 -21.73 6.21
N ASP A 15 2.24 -21.94 6.72
CA ASP A 15 1.03 -21.82 5.93
C ASP A 15 0.65 -20.36 5.72
N LEU A 16 0.85 -19.50 6.73
CA LEU A 16 0.70 -18.05 6.62
C LEU A 16 1.77 -17.42 5.71
N GLU A 17 2.98 -17.94 5.72
CA GLU A 17 4.05 -17.51 4.81
C GLU A 17 3.72 -17.79 3.34
N LYS A 18 2.98 -18.87 3.05
CA LYS A 18 2.45 -19.16 1.71
C LYS A 18 1.31 -18.23 1.27
N LEU A 19 0.62 -17.63 2.25
CA LEU A 19 -0.40 -16.61 2.02
C LEU A 19 0.17 -15.20 1.89
N GLN A 20 1.49 -15.01 2.13
CA GLN A 20 2.16 -13.77 1.80
C GLN A 20 2.22 -13.62 0.29
N ASP A 21 1.36 -12.77 -0.23
CA ASP A 21 1.20 -12.50 -1.65
C ASP A 21 2.50 -11.96 -2.27
N ARG A 22 3.22 -12.83 -2.96
CA ARG A 22 4.17 -12.43 -3.99
C ARG A 22 3.42 -12.30 -5.30
N LEU A 23 2.50 -11.35 -5.37
CA LEU A 23 1.83 -11.06 -6.62
C LEU A 23 2.87 -10.59 -7.64
N PRO A 24 2.77 -11.05 -8.89
CA PRO A 24 3.69 -10.61 -9.94
C PRO A 24 3.60 -9.08 -10.07
N ALA A 25 4.75 -8.46 -10.22
CA ALA A 25 4.81 -7.03 -10.48
C ALA A 25 4.08 -6.71 -11.79
N PHE A 26 3.42 -5.57 -11.85
CA PHE A 26 2.87 -5.08 -13.11
C PHE A 26 3.97 -4.38 -13.93
N ASP A 27 3.75 -4.33 -15.23
CA ASP A 27 4.69 -3.86 -16.24
C ASP A 27 5.23 -2.44 -15.95
N ASN A 28 6.54 -2.26 -16.16
CA ASN A 28 7.26 -1.03 -15.91
C ASN A 28 6.75 0.14 -16.77
N GLU A 29 6.32 -0.13 -18.01
CA GLU A 29 5.70 0.88 -18.87
C GLU A 29 4.35 1.39 -18.32
N LYS A 30 3.58 0.51 -17.67
CA LYS A 30 2.37 0.91 -16.95
C LYS A 30 2.71 1.76 -15.73
N ALA A 31 3.79 1.41 -15.00
CA ALA A 31 4.26 2.20 -13.87
C ALA A 31 4.62 3.63 -14.29
N LYS A 32 5.41 3.79 -15.37
CA LYS A 32 5.78 5.09 -15.94
C LYS A 32 4.56 5.94 -16.30
N LYS A 33 3.58 5.34 -16.98
CA LYS A 33 2.33 6.03 -17.34
C LYS A 33 1.53 6.48 -16.13
N ILE A 34 1.46 5.65 -15.09
CA ILE A 34 0.78 6.03 -13.84
C ILE A 34 1.51 7.21 -13.20
N ILE A 35 2.84 7.16 -13.10
CA ILE A 35 3.62 8.25 -12.52
C ILE A 35 3.38 9.54 -13.31
N GLU A 36 3.51 9.51 -14.63
CA GLU A 36 3.34 10.69 -15.48
C GLU A 36 1.93 11.30 -15.34
N ASN A 37 0.90 10.45 -15.33
CA ASN A 37 -0.49 10.92 -15.19
C ASN A 37 -0.78 11.54 -13.83
N GLU A 38 -0.15 11.03 -12.77
CA GLU A 38 -0.41 11.47 -11.38
C GLU A 38 0.35 12.73 -11.00
N ILE A 39 1.63 12.86 -11.41
CA ILE A 39 2.47 14.00 -11.03
C ILE A 39 2.61 15.03 -12.16
N GLY A 40 2.11 14.72 -13.35
CA GLY A 40 2.19 15.55 -14.55
C GLY A 40 3.54 15.50 -15.25
N SER A 41 3.54 15.76 -16.55
CA SER A 41 4.73 15.63 -17.41
C SER A 41 5.89 16.53 -16.96
N LYS A 42 5.62 17.70 -16.37
CA LYS A 42 6.68 18.60 -15.87
C LYS A 42 7.51 17.95 -14.75
N SER A 43 6.84 17.34 -13.76
CA SER A 43 7.52 16.65 -12.66
C SER A 43 8.13 15.33 -13.14
N TYR A 44 7.44 14.62 -14.04
CA TYR A 44 7.92 13.37 -14.61
C TYR A 44 9.24 13.52 -15.36
N ASN A 45 9.43 14.59 -16.10
CA ASN A 45 10.68 14.89 -16.83
C ASN A 45 11.90 15.06 -15.90
N ASN A 46 11.68 15.31 -14.62
CA ASN A 46 12.77 15.37 -13.63
C ASN A 46 13.17 13.97 -13.12
N ILE A 47 12.44 12.91 -13.48
CA ILE A 47 12.82 11.54 -13.15
C ILE A 47 13.84 11.06 -14.17
N SER A 48 15.11 10.97 -13.78
CA SER A 48 16.21 10.60 -14.67
C SER A 48 16.33 9.09 -14.86
N SER A 49 15.87 8.29 -13.89
CA SER A 49 15.84 6.82 -13.99
C SER A 49 14.75 6.21 -13.10
N LEU A 50 14.19 5.11 -13.56
CA LEU A 50 13.25 4.27 -12.81
C LEU A 50 13.72 2.82 -12.91
N SER A 51 13.92 2.14 -11.78
CA SER A 51 14.33 0.73 -11.75
C SER A 51 13.19 -0.20 -12.12
N GLU A 52 13.52 -1.48 -12.34
CA GLU A 52 12.53 -2.55 -12.22
C GLU A 52 11.94 -2.58 -10.79
N PRO A 53 10.73 -3.14 -10.60
CA PRO A 53 10.12 -3.22 -9.28
C PRO A 53 11.01 -4.01 -8.33
N ILE A 54 11.32 -3.41 -7.17
CA ILE A 54 12.13 -4.03 -6.12
C ILE A 54 11.28 -4.80 -5.12
N ALA A 55 10.02 -4.43 -5.00
CA ALA A 55 9.02 -5.10 -4.18
C ALA A 55 7.65 -4.96 -4.82
N ALA A 56 6.84 -6.02 -4.72
CA ALA A 56 5.46 -6.04 -5.17
C ALA A 56 4.59 -6.67 -4.08
N ALA A 57 3.58 -5.92 -3.65
CA ALA A 57 2.58 -6.32 -2.67
C ALA A 57 1.19 -6.44 -3.32
N SER A 58 0.17 -6.80 -2.54
CA SER A 58 -1.20 -6.96 -3.02
C SER A 58 -1.75 -5.71 -3.70
N ILE A 59 -1.57 -4.53 -3.11
CA ILE A 59 -2.15 -3.27 -3.60
C ILE A 59 -1.16 -2.33 -4.30
N ALA A 60 0.16 -2.54 -4.16
CA ALA A 60 1.18 -1.61 -4.64
C ALA A 60 2.48 -2.31 -5.05
N GLN A 61 3.32 -1.61 -5.78
CA GLN A 61 4.73 -1.98 -5.99
C GLN A 61 5.65 -0.80 -5.75
N VAL A 62 6.92 -1.09 -5.48
CA VAL A 62 7.95 -0.09 -5.18
C VAL A 62 9.07 -0.17 -6.20
N HIS A 63 9.51 1.00 -6.66
CA HIS A 63 10.65 1.17 -7.55
C HIS A 63 11.68 2.09 -6.91
N PHE A 64 12.96 1.88 -7.20
CA PHE A 64 13.95 2.92 -6.99
C PHE A 64 13.98 3.86 -8.19
N ALA A 65 14.20 5.13 -7.93
CA ALA A 65 14.29 6.15 -8.96
C ALA A 65 15.34 7.21 -8.59
N LYS A 66 15.72 7.99 -9.57
CA LYS A 66 16.50 9.20 -9.38
C LYS A 66 15.70 10.39 -9.87
N ILE A 67 15.59 11.41 -9.04
CA ILE A 67 14.89 12.66 -9.36
C ILE A 67 15.85 13.84 -9.30
N LYS A 68 15.68 14.80 -10.21
CA LYS A 68 16.44 16.06 -10.22
C LYS A 68 15.65 17.15 -9.52
N ILE A 69 16.22 17.74 -8.47
CA ILE A 69 15.64 18.85 -7.71
C ILE A 69 16.71 19.92 -7.56
N ASP A 70 16.45 21.12 -8.05
CA ASP A 70 17.35 22.29 -7.96
C ASP A 70 18.77 22.02 -8.50
N GLY A 71 18.88 21.14 -9.50
CA GLY A 71 20.14 20.72 -10.11
C GLY A 71 20.80 19.50 -9.47
N ASP A 72 20.39 19.10 -8.29
CA ASP A 72 20.90 17.94 -7.57
C ASP A 72 20.11 16.65 -7.91
N GLU A 73 20.81 15.53 -8.02
CA GLU A 73 20.22 14.22 -8.18
C GLU A 73 19.97 13.57 -6.81
N LYS A 74 18.72 13.16 -6.54
CA LYS A 74 18.31 12.49 -5.29
C LYS A 74 17.88 11.06 -5.60
N ASN A 75 18.34 10.10 -4.79
CA ASN A 75 17.88 8.71 -4.86
C ASN A 75 16.61 8.56 -4.02
N VAL A 76 15.57 8.06 -4.64
CA VAL A 76 14.24 7.93 -4.04
C VAL A 76 13.66 6.53 -4.22
N ALA A 77 12.72 6.18 -3.36
CA ALA A 77 11.81 5.06 -3.56
C ALA A 77 10.44 5.62 -3.94
N ILE A 78 9.83 5.06 -4.98
CA ILE A 78 8.50 5.41 -5.46
C ILE A 78 7.58 4.20 -5.26
N LYS A 79 6.63 4.32 -4.36
CA LYS A 79 5.54 3.35 -4.17
C LYS A 79 4.37 3.74 -5.06
N ILE A 80 3.85 2.78 -5.83
CA ILE A 80 2.81 3.01 -6.84
C ILE A 80 1.69 2.02 -6.60
N LEU A 81 0.46 2.49 -6.43
CA LEU A 81 -0.72 1.63 -6.36
C LEU A 81 -0.95 0.93 -7.70
N ARG A 82 -1.36 -0.34 -7.63
CA ARG A 82 -1.71 -1.13 -8.82
C ARG A 82 -2.79 -0.44 -9.67
N PRO A 83 -2.72 -0.56 -11.00
CA PRO A 83 -3.80 -0.06 -11.85
C PRO A 83 -5.12 -0.75 -11.48
N ASN A 84 -6.21 0.02 -11.50
CA ASN A 84 -7.58 -0.45 -11.23
C ASN A 84 -7.81 -1.09 -9.84
N ILE A 85 -6.86 -0.97 -8.89
CA ILE A 85 -6.99 -1.59 -7.57
C ILE A 85 -8.25 -1.10 -6.83
N HIS A 86 -8.60 0.18 -6.95
CA HIS A 86 -9.81 0.74 -6.35
C HIS A 86 -11.09 0.05 -6.85
N THR A 87 -11.19 -0.18 -8.17
CA THR A 87 -12.36 -0.84 -8.77
C THR A 87 -12.45 -2.28 -8.29
N LEU A 88 -11.35 -3.02 -8.39
CA LEU A 88 -11.29 -4.43 -7.98
C LEU A 88 -11.69 -4.61 -6.52
N VAL A 89 -11.09 -3.84 -5.62
CA VAL A 89 -11.37 -3.95 -4.18
C VAL A 89 -12.81 -3.54 -3.86
N ASN A 90 -13.35 -2.51 -4.51
CA ASN A 90 -14.75 -2.14 -4.30
C ASN A 90 -15.71 -3.23 -4.78
N GLU A 91 -15.47 -3.86 -5.93
CA GLU A 91 -16.28 -4.98 -6.43
C GLU A 91 -16.26 -6.17 -5.47
N GLU A 92 -15.08 -6.51 -4.92
CA GLU A 92 -14.94 -7.58 -3.93
C GLU A 92 -15.67 -7.25 -2.61
N LEU A 93 -15.55 -6.00 -2.12
CA LEU A 93 -16.25 -5.54 -0.91
C LEU A 93 -17.77 -5.47 -1.10
N ASP A 94 -18.25 -5.11 -2.30
CA ASP A 94 -19.68 -5.11 -2.61
C ASP A 94 -20.23 -6.55 -2.64
N ALA A 95 -19.47 -7.51 -3.18
CA ALA A 95 -19.84 -8.93 -3.13
C ALA A 95 -19.89 -9.47 -1.69
N LEU A 96 -18.90 -9.11 -0.85
CA LEU A 96 -18.90 -9.45 0.58
C LEU A 96 -20.04 -8.79 1.33
N MET A 97 -20.41 -7.56 1.00
CA MET A 97 -21.56 -6.86 1.56
C MET A 97 -22.86 -7.58 1.27
N PHE A 98 -23.06 -8.00 0.01
CA PHE A 98 -24.22 -8.80 -0.37
C PHE A 98 -24.30 -10.11 0.42
N LEU A 99 -23.17 -10.82 0.56
CA LEU A 99 -23.11 -12.06 1.34
C LEU A 99 -23.42 -11.82 2.82
N ALA A 100 -22.86 -10.76 3.42
CA ALA A 100 -23.13 -10.38 4.80
C ALA A 100 -24.61 -10.10 5.03
N PHE A 101 -25.24 -9.35 4.14
CA PHE A 101 -26.68 -9.07 4.17
C PHE A 101 -27.51 -10.36 4.08
N LEU A 102 -27.17 -11.26 3.17
CA LEU A 102 -27.86 -12.53 3.00
C LEU A 102 -27.77 -13.39 4.27
N ILE A 103 -26.57 -13.51 4.86
CA ILE A 103 -26.34 -14.29 6.09
C ILE A 103 -27.14 -13.70 7.25
N GLU A 104 -27.15 -12.39 7.46
CA GLU A 104 -27.91 -11.75 8.53
C GLU A 104 -29.42 -11.84 8.33
N SER A 105 -29.87 -11.90 7.08
CA SER A 105 -31.28 -12.03 6.74
C SER A 105 -31.81 -13.45 7.03
N VAL A 106 -31.01 -14.48 6.69
CA VAL A 106 -31.40 -15.90 6.82
C VAL A 106 -31.16 -16.41 8.24
N PHE A 107 -30.04 -16.10 8.85
CA PHE A 107 -29.63 -16.64 10.14
C PHE A 107 -29.77 -15.62 11.28
N LYS A 108 -30.91 -15.63 11.97
CA LYS A 108 -31.17 -14.69 13.08
C LYS A 108 -30.08 -14.65 14.16
N LYS A 109 -29.38 -15.78 14.40
CA LYS A 109 -28.31 -15.88 15.39
C LYS A 109 -27.04 -15.10 14.98
N THR A 110 -26.83 -14.89 13.68
CA THR A 110 -25.65 -14.16 13.16
C THR A 110 -25.80 -12.65 13.21
N LYS A 111 -27.01 -12.13 13.41
CA LYS A 111 -27.24 -10.67 13.54
C LYS A 111 -26.39 -10.01 14.63
N ARG A 112 -26.04 -10.75 15.71
CA ARG A 112 -25.16 -10.25 16.76
C ARG A 112 -23.72 -9.98 16.29
N LEU A 113 -23.30 -10.60 15.17
CA LEU A 113 -21.98 -10.44 14.60
C LEU A 113 -21.84 -9.16 13.79
N LYS A 114 -22.99 -8.54 13.41
CA LYS A 114 -23.03 -7.26 12.68
C LYS A 114 -22.13 -7.26 11.43
N LEU A 115 -22.27 -8.32 10.63
CA LEU A 115 -21.38 -8.53 9.46
C LEU A 115 -21.45 -7.36 8.48
N VAL A 116 -22.62 -6.79 8.26
CA VAL A 116 -22.80 -5.60 7.41
C VAL A 116 -22.00 -4.42 7.95
N GLU A 117 -22.03 -4.18 9.27
CA GLU A 117 -21.22 -3.10 9.90
C GLU A 117 -19.71 -3.37 9.74
N VAL A 118 -19.29 -4.65 9.89
CA VAL A 118 -17.88 -5.05 9.71
C VAL A 118 -17.42 -4.79 8.27
N ILE A 119 -18.23 -5.13 7.25
CA ILE A 119 -17.85 -4.87 5.85
C ILE A 119 -17.82 -3.37 5.55
N ASN A 120 -18.75 -2.58 6.11
CA ASN A 120 -18.69 -1.12 5.98
C ASN A 120 -17.39 -0.55 6.58
N LEU A 121 -16.99 -1.00 7.76
CA LEU A 121 -15.73 -0.60 8.39
C LEU A 121 -14.51 -0.99 7.52
N LEU A 122 -14.51 -2.22 6.97
CA LEU A 122 -13.48 -2.66 6.02
C LEU A 122 -13.42 -1.75 4.80
N LYS A 123 -14.56 -1.33 4.26
CA LYS A 123 -14.62 -0.42 3.11
C LYS A 123 -14.02 0.95 3.44
N GLU A 124 -14.30 1.48 4.61
CA GLU A 124 -13.69 2.74 5.09
C GLU A 124 -12.17 2.62 5.25
N ILE A 125 -11.69 1.59 5.95
CA ILE A 125 -10.26 1.34 6.17
C ILE A 125 -9.54 1.18 4.82
N THR A 126 -10.08 0.38 3.92
CA THR A 126 -9.46 0.12 2.62
C THR A 126 -9.40 1.38 1.75
N ASN A 127 -10.41 2.25 1.82
CA ASN A 127 -10.38 3.53 1.12
C ASN A 127 -9.27 4.46 1.63
N VAL A 128 -8.98 4.43 2.94
CA VAL A 128 -7.85 5.17 3.53
C VAL A 128 -6.53 4.57 3.10
N GLU A 129 -6.38 3.25 3.14
CA GLU A 129 -5.17 2.53 2.71
C GLU A 129 -4.83 2.73 1.23
N MET A 130 -5.85 2.94 0.39
CA MET A 130 -5.68 3.23 -1.04
C MET A 130 -5.45 4.71 -1.36
N ASP A 131 -5.19 5.55 -0.36
CA ASP A 131 -4.76 6.95 -0.54
C ASP A 131 -3.39 7.16 0.11
N LEU A 132 -2.34 7.05 -0.69
CA LEU A 132 -0.95 7.15 -0.21
C LEU A 132 -0.59 8.52 0.40
N ARG A 133 -1.44 9.53 0.26
CA ARG A 133 -1.23 10.84 0.92
C ARG A 133 -1.37 10.73 2.43
N PHE A 134 -2.20 9.82 2.95
CA PHE A 134 -2.30 9.57 4.39
C PHE A 134 -1.02 8.93 4.94
N GLU A 135 -0.45 7.96 4.21
CA GLU A 135 0.84 7.35 4.55
C GLU A 135 1.97 8.41 4.51
N ALA A 136 1.97 9.27 3.49
CA ALA A 136 2.90 10.37 3.37
C ALA A 136 2.78 11.36 4.55
N ALA A 137 1.56 11.73 4.93
CA ALA A 137 1.31 12.66 6.03
C ALA A 137 1.77 12.08 7.37
N ALA A 138 1.41 10.81 7.65
CA ALA A 138 1.83 10.12 8.86
C ALA A 138 3.37 9.98 8.95
N ALA A 139 4.03 9.65 7.84
CA ALA A 139 5.49 9.61 7.80
C ALA A 139 6.13 10.99 7.97
N GLY A 140 5.52 12.05 7.40
CA GLY A 140 5.96 13.43 7.60
C GLY A 140 5.87 13.86 9.05
N GLU A 141 4.73 13.62 9.70
CA GLU A 141 4.51 13.92 11.11
C GLU A 141 5.48 13.13 12.02
N LEU A 142 5.64 11.84 11.75
CA LEU A 142 6.60 11.01 12.49
C LEU A 142 8.02 11.58 12.36
N ARG A 143 8.42 11.99 11.16
CA ARG A 143 9.73 12.59 10.92
C ARG A 143 9.94 13.87 11.72
N GLU A 144 8.94 14.75 11.77
CA GLU A 144 9.00 15.99 12.55
C GLU A 144 9.10 15.70 14.06
N ASN A 145 8.32 14.75 14.55
CA ASN A 145 8.30 14.38 15.96
C ASN A 145 9.59 13.67 16.42
N THR A 146 10.30 12.99 15.51
CA THR A 146 11.52 12.22 15.82
C THR A 146 12.81 12.90 15.35
N ILE A 147 12.78 14.17 14.93
CA ILE A 147 13.93 14.87 14.35
C ILE A 147 15.13 14.93 15.30
N ASN A 148 14.90 14.92 16.61
CA ASN A 148 15.91 14.95 17.66
C ASN A 148 16.23 13.56 18.24
N ASP A 149 15.62 12.50 17.70
CA ASP A 149 15.84 11.13 18.15
C ASP A 149 16.89 10.42 17.31
N ASN A 150 18.06 10.20 17.87
CA ASN A 150 19.18 9.59 17.15
C ASN A 150 18.96 8.08 16.85
N GLY A 151 17.93 7.45 17.43
CA GLY A 151 17.60 6.04 17.21
C GLY A 151 16.65 5.79 16.05
N ILE A 152 16.00 6.83 15.53
CA ILE A 152 14.94 6.71 14.50
C ILE A 152 15.32 7.53 13.27
N LYS A 153 15.29 6.89 12.10
CA LYS A 153 15.46 7.57 10.81
C LYS A 153 14.22 7.40 9.96
N VAL A 154 13.47 8.48 9.78
CA VAL A 154 12.29 8.52 8.92
C VAL A 154 12.66 9.18 7.59
N PRO A 155 12.35 8.53 6.43
CA PRO A 155 12.67 9.09 5.12
C PRO A 155 11.93 10.41 4.87
N LYS A 156 12.56 11.32 4.13
CA LYS A 156 11.93 12.56 3.68
C LYS A 156 10.89 12.25 2.61
N ILE A 157 9.73 12.90 2.69
CA ILE A 157 8.69 12.82 1.67
C ILE A 157 8.89 13.92 0.61
N TYR A 158 8.74 13.55 -0.66
CA TYR A 158 8.78 14.49 -1.79
C TYR A 158 7.36 14.79 -2.27
N TRP A 159 6.72 15.79 -1.66
CA TRP A 159 5.32 16.13 -1.89
C TRP A 159 4.99 16.46 -3.34
N ASN A 160 5.88 17.11 -4.08
CA ASN A 160 5.71 17.42 -5.52
C ASN A 160 5.70 16.16 -6.40
N TYR A 161 6.10 15.01 -5.85
CA TYR A 161 6.14 13.70 -6.50
C TYR A 161 5.26 12.69 -5.77
N THR A 162 4.34 13.17 -4.94
CA THR A 162 3.41 12.35 -4.15
C THR A 162 1.97 12.74 -4.51
N SER A 163 1.11 11.74 -4.72
CA SER A 163 -0.30 11.89 -5.05
C SER A 163 -1.13 10.84 -4.33
N LYS A 164 -2.43 10.76 -4.63
CA LYS A 164 -3.28 9.70 -4.10
C LYS A 164 -2.74 8.30 -4.40
N ARG A 165 -2.12 8.10 -5.57
CA ARG A 165 -1.68 6.78 -6.05
C ARG A 165 -0.17 6.59 -6.01
N ILE A 166 0.58 7.62 -5.65
CA ILE A 166 2.04 7.60 -5.65
C ILE A 166 2.57 8.21 -4.36
N LEU A 167 3.51 7.52 -3.73
CA LEU A 167 4.29 8.02 -2.61
C LEU A 167 5.77 8.00 -2.97
N THR A 168 6.41 9.15 -2.90
CA THR A 168 7.85 9.30 -3.16
C THR A 168 8.57 9.73 -1.91
N LEU A 169 9.59 8.96 -1.52
CA LEU A 169 10.37 9.18 -0.31
C LEU A 169 11.86 8.91 -0.54
N ASP A 170 12.71 9.45 0.34
CA ASP A 170 14.16 9.18 0.30
C ASP A 170 14.41 7.67 0.31
N LYS A 171 15.37 7.24 -0.51
CA LYS A 171 15.93 5.89 -0.39
C LYS A 171 16.84 5.84 0.84
N ILE A 172 16.48 5.02 1.81
CA ILE A 172 17.30 4.72 3.00
C ILE A 172 18.20 3.53 2.72
#